data_5d2fde9d1a09518a98ec060643c6bce4
#
_entry.id   5d2fde9d1a09518a98ec060643c6bce4
#
_cell.length_a   1.000
_cell.length_b   1.000
_cell.length_c   1.000
_cell.angle_alpha   90.00
_cell.angle_beta   90.00
_cell.angle_gamma   90.00
#
_symmetry.space_group_name_H-M   'P 1'
#
loop_
_entity.id
_entity.type
_entity.pdbx_description
1 polymer ?
#
loop_
_entity_poly.entity_id
_entity_poly.type
_entity_poly.pdbx_seq_one_letter_code
_entity_poly.pdbx_strand_id
1 'polypeptide(L)'
;MTQEQKEYLQKFWTDIERAGDELRNQPMPELREEDFFLFKKTGNRLIYEGEYFGRRKYLTVFGILSEFEGREEDLKMLSQVLDAICTEKFWALPAHVNFDALD
;
A
#
# COMPACT_ATOMS: atom_id res chain seq x y z
N MET A 1 -28.26 -10.02 -8.28
CA MET A 1 -26.94 -9.95 -8.94
C MET A 1 -26.94 -10.78 -10.20
N THR A 2 -26.53 -10.21 -11.33
CA THR A 2 -26.45 -10.92 -12.59
C THR A 2 -25.31 -11.92 -12.61
N GLN A 3 -25.34 -12.86 -13.56
CA GLN A 3 -24.26 -13.82 -13.75
C GLN A 3 -22.93 -13.12 -14.07
N GLU A 4 -22.99 -12.09 -14.91
CA GLU A 4 -21.82 -11.28 -15.26
C GLU A 4 -21.20 -10.60 -14.03
N GLN A 5 -22.04 -10.05 -13.15
CA GLN A 5 -21.58 -9.44 -11.89
C GLN A 5 -20.93 -10.47 -10.97
N LYS A 6 -21.50 -11.67 -10.87
CA LYS A 6 -20.94 -12.75 -10.05
C LYS A 6 -19.57 -13.17 -10.56
N GLU A 7 -19.40 -13.31 -11.84
CA GLU A 7 -18.12 -13.68 -12.46
C GLU A 7 -17.07 -12.62 -12.21
N TYR A 8 -17.46 -11.35 -12.31
CA TYR A 8 -16.58 -10.22 -12.06
C TYR A 8 -16.10 -10.20 -10.61
N LEU A 9 -17.01 -10.40 -9.67
CA LEU A 9 -16.66 -10.45 -8.24
C LEU A 9 -15.77 -11.62 -7.91
N GLN A 10 -16.00 -12.77 -8.53
CA GLN A 10 -15.16 -13.94 -8.31
C GLN A 10 -13.75 -13.72 -8.85
N LYS A 11 -13.62 -13.08 -10.00
CA LYS A 11 -12.31 -12.73 -10.55
C LYS A 11 -11.58 -11.76 -9.63
N PHE A 12 -12.28 -10.74 -9.14
CA PHE A 12 -11.73 -9.78 -8.19
C PHE A 12 -11.19 -10.48 -6.93
N TRP A 13 -11.99 -11.40 -6.37
CA TRP A 13 -11.61 -12.14 -5.18
C TRP A 13 -10.37 -13.01 -5.44
N THR A 14 -10.33 -13.70 -6.58
CA THR A 14 -9.18 -14.51 -6.96
C THR A 14 -7.92 -13.66 -7.07
N ASP A 15 -8.03 -12.47 -7.64
CA ASP A 15 -6.90 -11.54 -7.77
C ASP A 15 -6.43 -11.06 -6.39
N ILE A 16 -7.33 -10.80 -5.46
CA ILE A 16 -7.00 -10.39 -4.09
C ILE A 16 -6.29 -11.54 -3.35
N GLU A 17 -6.78 -12.76 -3.47
CA GLU A 17 -6.15 -13.93 -2.83
C GLU A 17 -4.73 -14.15 -3.37
N ARG A 18 -4.58 -14.04 -4.69
CA ARG A 18 -3.26 -14.17 -5.33
C ARG A 18 -2.31 -13.07 -4.86
N ALA A 19 -2.78 -11.83 -4.81
CA ALA A 19 -1.98 -10.72 -4.31
C ALA A 19 -1.57 -10.95 -2.85
N GLY A 20 -2.47 -11.44 -2.02
CA GLY A 20 -2.16 -11.77 -0.63
C GLY A 20 -1.06 -12.81 -0.50
N ASP A 21 -1.11 -13.86 -1.31
CA ASP A 21 -0.10 -14.91 -1.31
C ASP A 21 1.28 -14.36 -1.71
N GLU A 22 1.31 -13.50 -2.72
CA GLU A 22 2.55 -12.84 -3.14
C GLU A 22 3.10 -11.91 -2.06
N LEU A 23 2.24 -11.08 -1.48
CA LEU A 23 2.66 -10.05 -0.51
C LEU A 23 3.08 -10.65 0.82
N ARG A 24 2.53 -11.79 1.24
CA ARG A 24 2.95 -12.47 2.48
C ARG A 24 4.40 -12.93 2.41
N ASN A 25 4.91 -13.19 1.21
CA ASN A 25 6.26 -13.67 0.98
C ASN A 25 7.26 -12.57 0.66
N GLN A 26 6.83 -11.31 0.71
CA GLN A 26 7.66 -10.15 0.42
C GLN A 26 7.67 -9.21 1.62
N PRO A 27 8.79 -8.53 1.90
CA PRO A 27 8.80 -7.49 2.91
C PRO A 27 8.00 -6.29 2.43
N MET A 28 7.22 -5.67 3.34
CA MET A 28 6.52 -4.44 3.02
C MET A 28 7.55 -3.35 2.68
N PRO A 29 7.32 -2.55 1.62
CA PRO A 29 8.25 -1.49 1.26
C PRO A 29 8.47 -0.50 2.41
N GLU A 30 9.73 -0.15 2.63
CA GLU A 30 10.10 0.90 3.55
C GLU A 30 9.86 2.25 2.87
N LEU A 31 9.29 3.21 3.60
CA LEU A 31 9.04 4.54 3.09
C LEU A 31 10.16 5.46 3.56
N ARG A 32 11.12 5.71 2.68
CA ARG A 32 12.35 6.43 3.03
C ARG A 32 12.19 7.92 2.86
N GLU A 33 12.48 8.67 3.91
CA GLU A 33 12.47 10.12 3.89
C GLU A 33 13.45 10.68 2.86
N GLU A 34 14.62 10.06 2.73
CA GLU A 34 15.63 10.45 1.74
C GLU A 34 15.10 10.37 0.31
N ASP A 35 14.26 9.38 0.00
CA ASP A 35 13.65 9.23 -1.31
C ASP A 35 12.57 10.29 -1.55
N PHE A 36 11.88 10.73 -0.50
CA PHE A 36 10.96 11.85 -0.57
C PHE A 36 11.68 13.14 -0.99
N PHE A 37 12.83 13.42 -0.38
CA PHE A 37 13.60 14.62 -0.69
C PHE A 37 14.43 14.50 -1.96
N LEU A 38 14.60 13.30 -2.50
CA LEU A 38 15.26 13.09 -3.79
C LEU A 38 14.55 13.86 -4.91
N PHE A 39 13.24 13.99 -4.84
CA PHE A 39 12.47 14.78 -5.79
C PHE A 39 12.92 16.25 -5.81
N LYS A 40 13.20 16.83 -4.65
CA LYS A 40 13.66 18.21 -4.54
C LYS A 40 14.98 18.43 -5.30
N LYS A 41 15.86 17.41 -5.27
CA LYS A 41 17.20 17.51 -5.90
C LYS A 41 17.19 17.16 -7.38
N THR A 42 16.46 16.13 -7.78
CA THR A 42 16.56 15.52 -9.11
C THR A 42 15.26 15.58 -9.92
N GLY A 43 14.14 15.93 -9.30
CA GLY A 43 12.82 15.85 -9.93
C GLY A 43 12.30 14.43 -10.08
N ASN A 44 13.01 13.41 -9.57
CA ASN A 44 12.61 12.02 -9.70
C ASN A 44 11.72 11.61 -8.51
N ARG A 45 10.43 11.44 -8.80
CA ARG A 45 9.42 11.05 -7.79
C ARG A 45 9.11 9.56 -7.77
N LEU A 46 9.57 8.81 -8.78
CA LEU A 46 9.11 7.42 -8.99
C LEU A 46 9.52 6.48 -7.87
N ILE A 47 10.69 6.67 -7.27
CA ILE A 47 11.19 5.79 -6.20
C ILE A 47 10.29 5.90 -4.97
N TYR A 48 10.03 7.11 -4.50
CA TYR A 48 9.19 7.34 -3.34
C TYR A 48 7.74 6.94 -3.60
N GLU A 49 7.20 7.28 -4.78
CA GLU A 49 5.84 6.88 -5.14
C GLU A 49 5.67 5.37 -5.17
N GLY A 50 6.69 4.63 -5.65
CA GLY A 50 6.66 3.17 -5.62
C GLY A 50 6.57 2.63 -4.20
N GLU A 51 7.33 3.18 -3.26
CA GLU A 51 7.28 2.81 -1.84
C GLU A 51 5.92 3.15 -1.23
N TYR A 52 5.41 4.35 -1.50
CA TYR A 52 4.14 4.85 -0.99
C TYR A 52 2.97 3.98 -1.46
N PHE A 53 2.86 3.75 -2.75
CA PHE A 53 1.77 2.93 -3.30
C PHE A 53 1.93 1.46 -2.96
N GLY A 54 3.16 0.96 -2.84
CA GLY A 54 3.43 -0.39 -2.39
C GLY A 54 2.84 -0.66 -1.01
N ARG A 55 3.03 0.26 -0.07
CA ARG A 55 2.43 0.17 1.27
C ARG A 55 0.91 0.18 1.23
N ARG A 56 0.32 1.04 0.40
CA ARG A 56 -1.15 1.12 0.26
C ARG A 56 -1.71 -0.14 -0.38
N LYS A 57 -0.96 -0.80 -1.23
CA LYS A 57 -1.36 -2.11 -1.77
C LYS A 57 -1.48 -3.15 -0.66
N TYR A 58 -0.50 -3.20 0.26
CA TYR A 58 -0.58 -4.07 1.45
C TYR A 58 -1.83 -3.74 2.28
N LEU A 59 -2.09 -2.47 2.51
CA LEU A 59 -3.28 -2.05 3.27
C LEU A 59 -4.56 -2.53 2.61
N THR A 60 -4.70 -2.33 1.30
CA THR A 60 -5.90 -2.72 0.56
C THR A 60 -6.10 -4.22 0.58
N VAL A 61 -5.06 -4.99 0.25
CA VAL A 61 -5.16 -6.45 0.15
C VAL A 61 -5.46 -7.07 1.50
N PHE A 62 -4.69 -6.73 2.54
CA PHE A 62 -4.87 -7.32 3.86
C PHE A 62 -6.09 -6.78 4.58
N GLY A 63 -6.52 -5.55 4.26
CA GLY A 63 -7.80 -5.02 4.74
C GLY A 63 -8.98 -5.84 4.22
N ILE A 64 -8.98 -6.15 2.92
CA ILE A 64 -10.05 -6.96 2.30
C ILE A 64 -10.02 -8.39 2.83
N LEU A 65 -8.84 -9.04 2.86
CA LEU A 65 -8.72 -10.41 3.35
C LEU A 65 -9.13 -10.52 4.80
N SER A 66 -8.74 -9.58 5.65
CA SER A 66 -9.10 -9.59 7.06
C SER A 66 -10.60 -9.42 7.29
N GLU A 67 -11.24 -8.55 6.49
CA GLU A 67 -12.68 -8.31 6.60
C GLU A 67 -13.51 -9.55 6.21
N PHE A 68 -13.11 -10.23 5.14
CA PHE A 68 -13.91 -11.32 4.59
C PHE A 68 -13.52 -12.71 5.06
N GLU A 69 -12.25 -12.95 5.38
CA GLU A 69 -11.79 -14.26 5.87
C GLU A 69 -11.39 -14.23 7.34
N GLY A 70 -10.86 -13.12 7.83
CA GLY A 70 -10.53 -12.93 9.24
C GLY A 70 -9.42 -13.83 9.75
N ARG A 71 -8.49 -14.28 8.89
CA ARG A 71 -7.37 -15.11 9.33
C ARG A 71 -6.45 -14.30 10.25
N GLU A 72 -6.00 -14.94 11.33
CA GLU A 72 -5.13 -14.30 12.31
C GLU A 72 -3.86 -13.74 11.69
N GLU A 73 -3.24 -14.46 10.76
CA GLU A 73 -2.02 -14.01 10.07
C GLU A 73 -2.25 -12.73 9.26
N ASP A 74 -3.43 -12.60 8.63
CA ASP A 74 -3.78 -11.43 7.83
C ASP A 74 -4.12 -10.24 8.71
N LEU A 75 -4.80 -10.47 9.84
CA LEU A 75 -5.07 -9.43 10.83
C LEU A 75 -3.78 -8.88 11.43
N LYS A 76 -2.83 -9.76 11.69
CA LYS A 76 -1.51 -9.36 12.20
C LYS A 76 -0.75 -8.53 11.18
N MET A 77 -0.77 -8.94 9.92
CA MET A 77 -0.15 -8.18 8.84
C MET A 77 -0.82 -6.81 8.67
N LEU A 78 -2.15 -6.77 8.72
CA LEU A 78 -2.90 -5.53 8.63
C LEU A 78 -2.51 -4.56 9.76
N SER A 79 -2.38 -5.08 10.99
CA SER A 79 -1.94 -4.27 12.13
C SER A 79 -0.56 -3.67 11.90
N GLN A 80 0.38 -4.46 11.38
CA GLN A 80 1.73 -3.98 11.07
C GLN A 80 1.72 -2.91 9.98
N VAL A 81 0.90 -3.09 8.95
CA VAL A 81 0.76 -2.12 7.86
C VAL A 81 0.18 -0.80 8.38
N LEU A 82 -0.87 -0.89 9.20
CA LEU A 82 -1.49 0.30 9.79
C LEU A 82 -0.51 1.07 10.67
N ASP A 83 0.25 0.37 11.49
CA ASP A 83 1.27 1.01 12.34
C ASP A 83 2.31 1.74 11.48
N ALA A 84 2.78 1.09 10.43
CA ALA A 84 3.77 1.68 9.52
C ALA A 84 3.24 2.93 8.83
N ILE A 85 1.98 2.88 8.34
CA ILE A 85 1.36 4.02 7.66
C ILE A 85 1.11 5.16 8.64
N CYS A 86 0.62 4.87 9.84
CA CYS A 86 0.35 5.88 10.86
C CYS A 86 1.59 6.58 11.37
N THR A 87 2.76 5.96 11.22
CA THR A 87 4.04 6.56 11.62
C THR A 87 4.76 7.25 10.47
N GLU A 88 4.17 7.31 9.29
CA GLU A 88 4.76 8.03 8.16
C GLU A 88 4.84 9.52 8.45
N LYS A 89 5.97 10.11 8.13
CA LYS A 89 6.20 11.53 8.36
C LYS A 89 5.44 12.41 7.37
N PHE A 90 5.32 11.94 6.12
CA PHE A 90 4.64 12.67 5.07
C PHE A 90 3.48 11.84 4.51
N TRP A 91 2.29 12.42 4.48
CA TRP A 91 1.06 11.77 3.98
C TRP A 91 0.71 12.18 2.56
N ALA A 92 1.64 12.87 1.87
CA ALA A 92 1.45 13.33 0.49
C ALA A 92 2.62 12.88 -0.38
N LEU A 93 2.35 12.72 -1.68
CA LEU A 93 3.40 12.41 -2.64
C LEU A 93 4.30 13.63 -2.87
N PRO A 94 5.61 13.44 -3.16
CA PRO A 94 6.54 14.55 -3.33
C PRO A 94 6.10 15.58 -4.36
N ALA A 95 5.48 15.14 -5.45
CA ALA A 95 5.02 16.04 -6.52
C ALA A 95 3.88 16.97 -6.09
N HIS A 96 3.22 16.67 -4.96
CA HIS A 96 2.09 17.43 -4.44
C HIS A 96 2.46 18.29 -3.23
N VAL A 97 3.73 18.29 -2.84
CA VAL A 97 4.20 18.99 -1.64
C VAL A 97 4.95 20.25 -2.06
N ASN A 98 4.68 21.35 -1.34
CA ASN A 98 5.47 22.57 -1.48
C ASN A 98 6.69 22.45 -0.57
N PHE A 99 7.86 22.15 -1.16
CA PHE A 99 9.09 21.98 -0.39
C PHE A 99 9.54 23.25 0.31
N ASP A 100 9.20 24.43 -0.22
CA ASP A 100 9.55 25.69 0.41
C ASP A 100 8.84 25.86 1.76
N ALA A 101 7.66 25.28 1.91
CA ALA A 101 6.91 25.28 3.15
C ALA A 101 7.43 24.31 4.21
N LEU A 102 8.32 23.38 3.82
CA LEU A 102 8.92 22.40 4.73
C LEU A 102 10.24 22.87 5.35
N ASP A 103 10.82 23.91 4.83
CA ASP A 103 12.09 24.45 5.29
C ASP A 103 11.96 25.33 6.55
#